data_0f44159c14043bec3d04fd94c629490d
#
_entry.id   0f44159c14043bec3d04fd94c629490d
#
_cell.length_a   1.000
_cell.length_b   1.000
_cell.length_c   1.000
_cell.angle_alpha   90.00
_cell.angle_beta   90.00
_cell.angle_gamma   90.00
#
_symmetry.space_group_name_H-M   'P 1'
#
loop_
_entity.id
_entity.type
_entity.pdbx_description
1 polymer ?
#
loop_
_entity_poly.entity_id
_entity_poly.type
_entity_poly.pdbx_seq_one_letter_code
_entity_poly.pdbx_strand_id
1 'polypeptide(L)'
;MQFGETIAVAFQSIRANKLRTALTMLGVIIGVAAVIAMVALGTGAQRAVEERIAALGANLLTVFPGQSFRQGVASNVRVSLTTDDAEAIARDAPLIEAVVPEMQSSLQVKYGNKNINANIVGTTANYAEVRNYTVPYGRMFSSGDDESRQRYAVLGFDVPEMLGANPAALIGQMLLVRGIPFEIIGILNRKGSAGSFQNPDEQILIPLETARYRIFGSDRLRSMTVKVAEGVPIEQGMVDFERVLRREHKIR
;
A
#
# COMPACT_ATOMS: atom_id res chain seq x y z
N MET A 1 -63.87 21.61 1.78
CA MET A 1 -64.57 20.53 1.05
C MET A 1 -64.11 20.37 -0.42
N GLN A 2 -63.20 21.18 -0.94
CA GLN A 2 -62.75 21.08 -2.36
C GLN A 2 -61.66 20.01 -2.65
N PHE A 3 -60.86 19.58 -1.67
CA PHE A 3 -59.80 18.59 -1.87
C PHE A 3 -60.30 17.19 -2.23
N GLY A 4 -61.39 16.74 -1.63
CA GLY A 4 -61.96 15.41 -1.89
C GLY A 4 -62.56 15.27 -3.29
N GLU A 5 -63.21 16.30 -3.77
CA GLU A 5 -63.78 16.34 -5.15
C GLU A 5 -62.69 16.38 -6.20
N THR A 6 -61.63 17.15 -5.97
CA THR A 6 -60.47 17.20 -6.90
C THR A 6 -59.78 15.86 -7.05
N ILE A 7 -59.63 15.13 -5.96
CA ILE A 7 -59.03 13.76 -5.96
C ILE A 7 -59.96 12.78 -6.70
N ALA A 8 -61.27 12.85 -6.47
CA ALA A 8 -62.23 11.96 -7.14
C ALA A 8 -62.25 12.19 -8.65
N VAL A 9 -62.26 13.46 -9.12
CA VAL A 9 -62.19 13.82 -10.55
C VAL A 9 -60.89 13.36 -11.19
N ALA A 10 -59.75 13.49 -10.47
CA ALA A 10 -58.46 13.00 -10.93
C ALA A 10 -58.45 11.47 -11.14
N PHE A 11 -58.98 10.70 -10.17
CA PHE A 11 -59.11 9.25 -10.31
C PHE A 11 -60.04 8.84 -11.46
N GLN A 12 -61.12 9.55 -11.65
CA GLN A 12 -62.05 9.28 -12.76
C GLN A 12 -61.42 9.57 -14.14
N SER A 13 -60.62 10.61 -14.25
CA SER A 13 -59.86 10.96 -15.48
C SER A 13 -58.77 9.88 -15.79
N ILE A 14 -58.11 9.34 -14.79
CA ILE A 14 -57.13 8.24 -14.91
C ILE A 14 -57.84 6.97 -15.42
N ARG A 15 -59.03 6.66 -14.89
CA ARG A 15 -59.79 5.48 -15.31
C ARG A 15 -60.39 5.61 -16.72
N ALA A 16 -60.73 6.82 -17.16
CA ALA A 16 -61.28 7.09 -18.50
C ALA A 16 -60.22 6.91 -19.60
N ASN A 17 -58.93 7.14 -19.34
CA ASN A 17 -57.86 7.09 -20.36
C ASN A 17 -56.69 6.20 -19.92
N LYS A 18 -56.95 4.93 -19.58
CA LYS A 18 -55.99 3.97 -19.00
C LYS A 18 -54.70 3.83 -19.81
N LEU A 19 -54.76 3.73 -21.12
CA LEU A 19 -53.62 3.56 -22.02
C LEU A 19 -52.68 4.79 -22.00
N ARG A 20 -53.28 6.03 -22.05
CA ARG A 20 -52.48 7.26 -22.00
C ARG A 20 -51.79 7.42 -20.66
N THR A 21 -52.51 7.16 -19.57
CA THR A 21 -51.98 7.24 -18.21
C THR A 21 -50.87 6.21 -17.99
N ALA A 22 -51.06 4.99 -18.46
CA ALA A 22 -50.01 3.92 -18.35
C ALA A 22 -48.73 4.32 -19.13
N LEU A 23 -48.88 4.84 -20.35
CA LEU A 23 -47.72 5.26 -21.16
C LEU A 23 -46.98 6.46 -20.56
N THR A 24 -47.73 7.46 -20.01
CA THR A 24 -47.08 8.61 -19.37
C THR A 24 -46.41 8.22 -18.06
N MET A 25 -47.05 7.38 -17.22
CA MET A 25 -46.42 6.83 -16.01
C MET A 25 -45.16 6.00 -16.33
N LEU A 26 -45.24 5.14 -17.36
CA LEU A 26 -44.09 4.34 -17.79
C LEU A 26 -42.92 5.25 -18.21
N GLY A 27 -43.18 6.33 -18.95
CA GLY A 27 -42.15 7.30 -19.33
C GLY A 27 -41.50 7.98 -18.14
N VAL A 28 -42.29 8.37 -17.14
CA VAL A 28 -41.78 8.99 -15.91
C VAL A 28 -40.96 7.96 -15.09
N ILE A 29 -41.46 6.74 -14.94
CA ILE A 29 -40.75 5.69 -14.22
C ILE A 29 -39.41 5.37 -14.88
N ILE A 30 -39.37 5.19 -16.19
CA ILE A 30 -38.13 4.97 -16.93
C ILE A 30 -37.18 6.15 -16.77
N GLY A 31 -37.66 7.37 -16.90
CA GLY A 31 -36.84 8.58 -16.73
C GLY A 31 -36.22 8.68 -15.35
N VAL A 32 -37.03 8.51 -14.29
CA VAL A 32 -36.54 8.56 -12.90
C VAL A 32 -35.58 7.38 -12.62
N ALA A 33 -35.92 6.17 -13.06
CA ALA A 33 -35.07 5.01 -12.89
C ALA A 33 -33.70 5.18 -13.58
N ALA A 34 -33.66 5.76 -14.77
CA ALA A 34 -32.43 6.05 -15.50
C ALA A 34 -31.51 7.02 -14.73
N VAL A 35 -32.12 8.10 -14.17
CA VAL A 35 -31.36 9.07 -13.35
C VAL A 35 -30.83 8.45 -12.08
N ILE A 36 -31.64 7.66 -11.38
CA ILE A 36 -31.20 6.96 -10.16
C ILE A 36 -30.06 6.00 -10.49
N ALA A 37 -30.18 5.23 -11.58
CA ALA A 37 -29.14 4.31 -12.00
C ALA A 37 -27.81 5.04 -12.35
N MET A 38 -27.90 6.18 -13.05
CA MET A 38 -26.74 6.99 -13.39
C MET A 38 -26.03 7.55 -12.15
N VAL A 39 -26.79 8.10 -11.20
CA VAL A 39 -26.25 8.62 -9.94
C VAL A 39 -25.65 7.50 -9.11
N ALA A 40 -26.30 6.34 -9.01
CA ALA A 40 -25.79 5.18 -8.26
C ALA A 40 -24.48 4.66 -8.86
N LEU A 41 -24.38 4.57 -10.19
CA LEU A 41 -23.14 4.20 -10.88
C LEU A 41 -22.03 5.22 -10.65
N GLY A 42 -22.33 6.52 -10.72
CA GLY A 42 -21.38 7.60 -10.49
C GLY A 42 -20.82 7.59 -9.06
N THR A 43 -21.71 7.50 -8.07
CA THR A 43 -21.29 7.43 -6.65
C THR A 43 -20.56 6.13 -6.31
N GLY A 44 -20.95 5.01 -6.92
CA GLY A 44 -20.26 3.73 -6.76
C GLY A 44 -18.83 3.77 -7.34
N ALA A 45 -18.66 4.31 -8.53
CA ALA A 45 -17.35 4.49 -9.15
C ALA A 45 -16.45 5.44 -8.35
N GLN A 46 -16.99 6.56 -7.86
CA GLN A 46 -16.24 7.49 -7.02
C GLN A 46 -15.75 6.82 -5.73
N ARG A 47 -16.63 6.11 -5.02
CA ARG A 47 -16.25 5.37 -3.81
C ARG A 47 -15.16 4.33 -4.07
N ALA A 48 -15.28 3.59 -5.16
CA ALA A 48 -14.27 2.59 -5.53
C ALA A 48 -12.89 3.23 -5.81
N VAL A 49 -12.84 4.46 -6.34
CA VAL A 49 -11.60 5.22 -6.52
C VAL A 49 -11.08 5.74 -5.18
N GLU A 50 -11.95 6.31 -4.35
CA GLU A 50 -11.59 6.80 -3.00
C GLU A 50 -11.03 5.67 -2.12
N GLU A 51 -11.67 4.48 -2.13
CA GLU A 51 -11.18 3.30 -1.42
C GLU A 51 -9.81 2.82 -1.93
N ARG A 52 -9.58 2.87 -3.25
CA ARG A 52 -8.26 2.54 -3.82
C ARG A 52 -7.19 3.54 -3.41
N ILE A 53 -7.50 4.83 -3.40
CA ILE A 53 -6.57 5.87 -2.94
C ILE A 53 -6.30 5.72 -1.45
N ALA A 54 -7.33 5.48 -0.63
CA ALA A 54 -7.18 5.23 0.81
C ALA A 54 -6.37 3.96 1.10
N ALA A 55 -6.55 2.90 0.30
CA ALA A 55 -5.78 1.67 0.42
C ALA A 55 -4.29 1.84 0.07
N LEU A 56 -3.94 2.84 -0.73
CA LEU A 56 -2.54 3.20 -1.04
C LEU A 56 -1.88 4.03 0.07
N GLY A 57 -2.66 4.55 1.03
CA GLY A 57 -2.20 5.43 2.11
C GLY A 57 -2.15 6.89 1.65
N ALA A 58 -3.17 7.67 2.00
CA ALA A 58 -3.32 9.06 1.54
C ALA A 58 -2.19 10.00 1.99
N ASN A 59 -1.43 9.65 3.05
CA ASN A 59 -0.37 10.48 3.63
C ASN A 59 1.02 9.85 3.50
N LEU A 60 1.24 8.98 2.50
CA LEU A 60 2.52 8.32 2.28
C LEU A 60 3.34 9.03 1.20
N LEU A 61 4.58 9.35 1.53
CA LEU A 61 5.60 9.80 0.61
C LEU A 61 6.62 8.67 0.39
N THR A 62 6.90 8.32 -0.85
CA THR A 62 7.99 7.39 -1.14
C THR A 62 9.17 8.16 -1.71
N VAL A 63 10.30 8.04 -1.04
CA VAL A 63 11.54 8.72 -1.37
C VAL A 63 12.52 7.71 -1.95
N PHE A 64 13.11 8.06 -3.08
CA PHE A 64 14.13 7.25 -3.75
C PHE A 64 15.47 7.99 -3.73
N PRO A 65 16.61 7.26 -3.69
CA PRO A 65 17.92 7.87 -3.86
C PRO A 65 17.96 8.60 -5.20
N GLY A 66 18.31 9.90 -5.16
CA GLY A 66 18.32 10.77 -6.32
C GLY A 66 19.71 10.95 -6.93
N GLN A 67 19.74 11.44 -8.17
CA GLN A 67 20.93 12.08 -8.73
C GLN A 67 20.90 13.55 -8.35
N SER A 68 22.01 14.08 -7.82
CA SER A 68 22.14 15.52 -7.64
C SER A 68 22.33 16.19 -9.00
N PHE A 69 21.52 17.20 -9.30
CA PHE A 69 21.69 18.06 -10.46
C PHE A 69 22.46 19.31 -10.05
N ARG A 70 23.60 19.56 -10.66
CA ARG A 70 24.33 20.80 -10.49
C ARG A 70 24.26 21.58 -11.80
N GLN A 71 23.61 22.74 -11.79
CA GLN A 71 23.40 23.60 -12.97
C GLN A 71 22.72 22.89 -14.17
N GLY A 72 21.72 22.02 -13.90
CA GLY A 72 21.00 21.29 -14.95
C GLY A 72 21.73 20.07 -15.52
N VAL A 73 22.97 19.80 -15.11
CA VAL A 73 23.72 18.61 -15.50
C VAL A 73 23.66 17.58 -14.37
N ALA A 74 23.28 16.35 -14.72
CA ALA A 74 23.29 15.24 -13.76
C ALA A 74 24.72 15.05 -13.22
N SER A 75 24.89 15.24 -11.92
CA SER A 75 26.15 14.95 -11.25
C SER A 75 26.33 13.44 -11.14
N ASN A 76 27.56 12.94 -11.32
CA ASN A 76 27.89 11.54 -11.03
C ASN A 76 27.80 11.18 -9.54
N VAL A 77 27.51 12.14 -8.68
CA VAL A 77 27.31 11.92 -7.24
C VAL A 77 25.87 11.49 -7.01
N ARG A 78 25.64 10.19 -6.81
CA ARG A 78 24.38 9.67 -6.31
C ARG A 78 24.33 9.92 -4.81
N VAL A 79 23.37 10.70 -4.36
CA VAL A 79 23.04 10.79 -2.94
C VAL A 79 22.37 9.47 -2.55
N SER A 80 23.09 8.62 -1.80
CA SER A 80 22.52 7.37 -1.30
C SER A 80 21.70 7.66 -0.04
N LEU A 81 20.50 7.09 0.04
CA LEU A 81 19.76 7.02 1.30
C LEU A 81 20.33 5.87 2.14
N THR A 82 20.46 6.09 3.43
CA THR A 82 21.02 5.13 4.40
C THR A 82 20.04 4.83 5.54
N THR A 83 20.32 3.81 6.31
CA THR A 83 19.58 3.51 7.55
C THR A 83 19.67 4.63 8.56
N ASP A 84 20.83 5.31 8.64
CA ASP A 84 21.06 6.43 9.55
C ASP A 84 20.19 7.65 9.20
N ASP A 85 19.92 7.87 7.90
CA ASP A 85 18.97 8.89 7.44
C ASP A 85 17.55 8.59 7.92
N ALA A 86 17.13 7.31 7.88
CA ALA A 86 15.82 6.91 8.38
C ALA A 86 15.66 7.17 9.88
N GLU A 87 16.69 6.86 10.66
CA GLU A 87 16.72 7.13 12.10
C GLU A 87 16.72 8.64 12.39
N ALA A 88 17.48 9.43 11.63
CA ALA A 88 17.53 10.88 11.79
C ALA A 88 16.16 11.51 11.49
N ILE A 89 15.46 11.06 10.45
CA ILE A 89 14.11 11.54 10.10
C ILE A 89 13.11 11.16 11.20
N ALA A 90 13.13 9.92 11.66
CA ALA A 90 12.23 9.46 12.72
C ALA A 90 12.42 10.24 14.04
N ARG A 91 13.64 10.71 14.32
CA ARG A 91 13.98 11.49 15.52
C ARG A 91 13.69 12.97 15.38
N ASP A 92 14.01 13.59 14.23
CA ASP A 92 14.15 15.03 14.08
C ASP A 92 13.12 15.69 13.16
N ALA A 93 12.17 14.91 12.58
CA ALA A 93 11.09 15.40 11.75
C ALA A 93 9.73 15.25 12.46
N PRO A 94 9.27 16.25 13.24
CA PRO A 94 8.06 16.13 14.06
C PRO A 94 6.76 16.02 13.28
N LEU A 95 6.74 16.40 11.99
CA LEU A 95 5.57 16.23 11.12
C LEU A 95 5.49 14.84 10.49
N ILE A 96 6.47 13.98 10.73
CA ILE A 96 6.53 12.62 10.26
C ILE A 96 6.10 11.67 11.38
N GLU A 97 5.04 10.93 11.14
CA GLU A 97 4.48 9.95 12.08
C GLU A 97 5.28 8.63 12.09
N ALA A 98 5.66 8.17 10.90
CA ALA A 98 6.40 6.91 10.75
C ALA A 98 7.34 6.94 9.55
N VAL A 99 8.45 6.22 9.70
CA VAL A 99 9.45 6.01 8.65
C VAL A 99 9.62 4.52 8.43
N VAL A 100 9.60 4.10 7.16
CA VAL A 100 9.76 2.72 6.73
C VAL A 100 10.90 2.66 5.72
N PRO A 101 12.11 2.37 6.15
CA PRO A 101 13.25 2.14 5.26
C PRO A 101 13.10 0.80 4.54
N GLU A 102 13.52 0.76 3.29
CA GLU A 102 13.44 -0.43 2.46
C GLU A 102 14.77 -0.69 1.74
N MET A 103 15.37 -1.83 2.05
CA MET A 103 16.43 -2.44 1.26
C MET A 103 15.82 -3.49 0.36
N GLN A 104 16.13 -3.49 -0.93
CA GLN A 104 15.44 -4.36 -1.86
C GLN A 104 16.36 -4.92 -2.92
N SER A 105 16.24 -6.22 -3.20
CA SER A 105 16.87 -6.89 -4.33
C SER A 105 16.11 -8.16 -4.71
N SER A 106 16.12 -8.49 -6.00
CA SER A 106 15.63 -9.78 -6.49
C SER A 106 16.69 -10.85 -6.22
N LEU A 107 16.35 -11.85 -5.40
CA LEU A 107 17.28 -12.90 -4.98
C LEU A 107 16.66 -14.28 -5.16
N GLN A 108 17.54 -15.28 -5.29
CA GLN A 108 17.13 -16.66 -5.33
C GLN A 108 16.68 -17.13 -3.94
N VAL A 109 15.51 -17.73 -3.90
CA VAL A 109 14.89 -18.33 -2.71
C VAL A 109 14.65 -19.81 -2.98
N LYS A 110 15.06 -20.66 -2.04
CA LYS A 110 14.87 -22.10 -2.11
C LYS A 110 13.99 -22.59 -0.96
N TYR A 111 12.98 -23.37 -1.32
CA TYR A 111 12.14 -24.10 -0.38
C TYR A 111 11.97 -25.54 -0.84
N GLY A 112 12.44 -26.51 -0.05
CA GLY A 112 12.48 -27.92 -0.48
C GLY A 112 13.23 -28.11 -1.81
N ASN A 113 12.52 -28.60 -2.80
CA ASN A 113 13.03 -28.80 -4.16
C ASN A 113 12.72 -27.64 -5.12
N LYS A 114 12.01 -26.59 -4.65
CA LYS A 114 11.65 -25.42 -5.46
C LYS A 114 12.69 -24.33 -5.31
N ASN A 115 13.04 -23.72 -6.44
CA ASN A 115 13.83 -22.50 -6.50
C ASN A 115 13.03 -21.44 -7.23
N ILE A 116 12.87 -20.29 -6.64
CA ILE A 116 12.20 -19.13 -7.24
C ILE A 116 13.10 -17.90 -7.14
N ASN A 117 12.86 -16.92 -8.00
CA ASN A 117 13.35 -15.58 -7.81
C ASN A 117 12.26 -14.76 -7.15
N ALA A 118 12.54 -14.22 -5.98
CA ALA A 118 11.61 -13.35 -5.25
C ALA A 118 12.27 -12.04 -4.89
N ASN A 119 11.46 -11.02 -4.72
CA ASN A 119 11.93 -9.71 -4.28
C ASN A 119 12.07 -9.72 -2.75
N ILE A 120 13.30 -9.69 -2.27
CA ILE A 120 13.59 -9.64 -0.84
C ILE A 120 13.62 -8.18 -0.39
N VAL A 121 12.78 -7.86 0.59
CA VAL A 121 12.66 -6.51 1.16
C VAL A 121 13.06 -6.56 2.62
N GLY A 122 14.21 -5.97 2.94
CA GLY A 122 14.61 -5.68 4.32
C GLY A 122 13.93 -4.41 4.80
N THR A 123 13.13 -4.51 5.88
CA THR A 123 12.32 -3.38 6.36
C THR A 123 12.05 -3.47 7.85
N THR A 124 11.44 -2.45 8.42
CA THR A 124 11.09 -2.35 9.85
C THR A 124 9.71 -2.95 10.16
N ALA A 125 9.46 -3.23 11.44
CA ALA A 125 8.25 -3.88 11.94
C ALA A 125 6.93 -3.14 11.57
N ASN A 126 7.00 -1.81 11.46
CA ASN A 126 5.86 -0.95 11.13
C ASN A 126 5.46 -0.95 9.64
N TYR A 127 6.19 -1.71 8.79
CA TYR A 127 5.90 -1.79 7.35
C TYR A 127 4.44 -2.18 7.06
N ALA A 128 3.96 -3.23 7.75
CA ALA A 128 2.60 -3.73 7.53
C ALA A 128 1.55 -2.68 7.90
N GLU A 129 1.71 -2.00 9.00
CA GLU A 129 0.81 -0.95 9.49
C GLU A 129 0.80 0.26 8.53
N VAL A 130 1.98 0.81 8.23
CA VAL A 130 2.11 2.01 7.38
C VAL A 130 1.59 1.77 5.98
N ARG A 131 1.78 0.57 5.43
CA ARG A 131 1.30 0.20 4.10
C ARG A 131 -0.06 -0.50 4.11
N ASN A 132 -0.79 -0.48 5.24
CA ASN A 132 -2.13 -1.10 5.37
C ASN A 132 -2.16 -2.57 4.95
N TYR A 133 -1.16 -3.37 5.33
CA TYR A 133 -1.21 -4.82 5.20
C TYR A 133 -1.81 -5.46 6.44
N THR A 134 -2.58 -6.51 6.25
CA THR A 134 -2.96 -7.46 7.28
C THR A 134 -2.19 -8.76 7.11
N VAL A 135 -2.02 -9.51 8.19
CA VAL A 135 -1.31 -10.80 8.21
C VAL A 135 -2.32 -11.89 8.56
N PRO A 136 -3.04 -12.45 7.56
CA PRO A 136 -4.07 -13.46 7.80
C PRO A 136 -3.53 -14.80 8.33
N TYR A 137 -2.25 -15.10 8.10
CA TYR A 137 -1.59 -16.29 8.61
C TYR A 137 -0.33 -15.89 9.37
N GLY A 138 -0.21 -16.32 10.63
CA GLY A 138 0.94 -16.03 11.47
C GLY A 138 0.99 -14.59 11.99
N ARG A 139 2.17 -13.98 12.00
CA ARG A 139 2.43 -12.62 12.52
C ARG A 139 3.48 -11.87 11.70
N MET A 140 3.52 -10.56 11.86
CA MET A 140 4.65 -9.72 11.46
C MET A 140 5.78 -9.85 12.49
N PHE A 141 7.03 -9.59 12.08
CA PHE A 141 8.14 -9.45 13.02
C PHE A 141 8.00 -8.14 13.82
N SER A 142 8.49 -8.17 15.05
CA SER A 142 8.49 -7.03 15.98
C SER A 142 9.81 -6.24 15.88
N SER A 143 9.84 -5.05 16.49
CA SER A 143 11.10 -4.28 16.61
C SER A 143 12.18 -5.05 17.38
N GLY A 144 11.80 -5.82 18.41
CA GLY A 144 12.74 -6.69 19.13
C GLY A 144 13.28 -7.83 18.28
N ASP A 145 12.51 -8.36 17.33
CA ASP A 145 12.97 -9.36 16.36
C ASP A 145 14.02 -8.73 15.41
N ASP A 146 13.82 -7.47 15.01
CA ASP A 146 14.74 -6.73 14.15
C ASP A 146 16.04 -6.40 14.89
N GLU A 147 15.97 -5.81 16.09
CA GLU A 147 17.13 -5.49 16.93
C GLU A 147 17.97 -6.71 17.26
N SER A 148 17.32 -7.84 17.54
CA SER A 148 18.00 -9.13 17.81
C SER A 148 18.45 -9.87 16.54
N ARG A 149 18.21 -9.27 15.35
CA ARG A 149 18.58 -9.80 14.03
C ARG A 149 18.06 -11.22 13.80
N GLN A 150 16.80 -11.45 14.18
CA GLN A 150 16.15 -12.73 13.95
C GLN A 150 16.01 -13.01 12.45
N ARG A 151 16.14 -14.27 12.08
CA ARG A 151 16.01 -14.71 10.69
C ARG A 151 14.57 -15.13 10.40
N TYR A 152 13.70 -14.17 10.43
CA TYR A 152 12.27 -14.34 10.13
C TYR A 152 11.94 -13.82 8.73
N ALA A 153 10.98 -14.47 8.09
CA ALA A 153 10.46 -14.08 6.80
C ALA A 153 8.92 -13.97 6.86
N VAL A 154 8.39 -12.88 6.31
CA VAL A 154 6.97 -12.71 6.07
C VAL A 154 6.74 -12.69 4.57
N LEU A 155 5.92 -13.60 4.07
CA LEU A 155 5.71 -13.81 2.64
C LEU A 155 4.61 -12.90 2.10
N GLY A 156 4.76 -12.41 0.88
CA GLY A 156 3.68 -11.81 0.11
C GLY A 156 2.65 -12.88 -0.29
N PHE A 157 1.47 -12.42 -0.69
CA PHE A 157 0.31 -13.29 -0.93
C PHE A 157 0.55 -14.37 -2.01
N ASP A 158 1.25 -14.04 -3.10
CA ASP A 158 1.47 -14.95 -4.22
C ASP A 158 2.67 -15.90 -4.02
N VAL A 159 3.55 -15.62 -3.04
CA VAL A 159 4.76 -16.42 -2.79
C VAL A 159 4.46 -17.87 -2.42
N PRO A 160 3.48 -18.22 -1.58
CA PRO A 160 3.10 -19.61 -1.31
C PRO A 160 2.75 -20.39 -2.59
N GLU A 161 2.01 -19.81 -3.52
CA GLU A 161 1.67 -20.42 -4.80
C GLU A 161 2.93 -20.64 -5.66
N MET A 162 3.83 -19.67 -5.72
CA MET A 162 5.13 -19.79 -6.42
C MET A 162 5.98 -20.93 -5.84
N LEU A 163 5.90 -21.17 -4.53
CA LEU A 163 6.57 -22.28 -3.83
C LEU A 163 5.83 -23.62 -4.00
N GLY A 164 4.59 -23.58 -4.51
CA GLY A 164 3.72 -24.75 -4.67
C GLY A 164 3.27 -25.34 -3.33
N ALA A 165 3.05 -24.50 -2.31
CA ALA A 165 2.68 -24.90 -0.97
C ALA A 165 1.44 -24.18 -0.45
N ASN A 166 0.73 -24.83 0.47
CA ASN A 166 -0.42 -24.22 1.14
C ASN A 166 0.06 -23.16 2.14
N PRO A 167 -0.52 -21.94 2.14
CA PRO A 167 -0.15 -20.87 3.05
C PRO A 167 -0.05 -21.28 4.52
N ALA A 168 -1.08 -21.96 5.06
CA ALA A 168 -1.10 -22.36 6.46
C ALA A 168 0.00 -23.36 6.83
N ALA A 169 0.43 -24.21 5.88
CA ALA A 169 1.47 -25.21 6.11
C ALA A 169 2.89 -24.62 6.08
N LEU A 170 3.06 -23.42 5.56
CA LEU A 170 4.36 -22.73 5.48
C LEU A 170 4.79 -22.08 6.78
N ILE A 171 3.87 -21.74 7.67
CA ILE A 171 4.22 -21.10 8.95
C ILE A 171 5.05 -22.04 9.80
N GLY A 172 6.20 -21.53 10.32
CA GLY A 172 7.19 -22.29 11.05
C GLY A 172 8.17 -23.10 10.18
N GLN A 173 7.97 -23.11 8.85
CA GLN A 173 8.90 -23.77 7.93
C GLN A 173 10.10 -22.86 7.60
N MET A 174 11.18 -23.50 7.16
CA MET A 174 12.42 -22.79 6.80
C MET A 174 12.53 -22.64 5.29
N LEU A 175 12.81 -21.43 4.83
CA LEU A 175 13.24 -21.15 3.46
C LEU A 175 14.68 -20.62 3.45
N LEU A 176 15.36 -20.78 2.33
CA LEU A 176 16.75 -20.31 2.15
C LEU A 176 16.77 -19.09 1.23
N VAL A 177 17.23 -17.95 1.71
CA VAL A 177 17.53 -16.75 0.90
C VAL A 177 19.06 -16.69 0.73
N ARG A 178 19.54 -16.81 -0.49
CA ARG A 178 21.00 -16.92 -0.77
C ARG A 178 21.71 -17.97 0.07
N GLY A 179 21.06 -19.08 0.39
CA GLY A 179 21.61 -20.13 1.24
C GLY A 179 21.50 -19.88 2.75
N ILE A 180 21.02 -18.74 3.19
CA ILE A 180 20.78 -18.41 4.60
C ILE A 180 19.36 -18.84 4.98
N PRO A 181 19.18 -19.64 6.05
CA PRO A 181 17.86 -20.08 6.47
C PRO A 181 17.09 -18.97 7.19
N PHE A 182 15.82 -18.82 6.82
CA PHE A 182 14.82 -17.94 7.43
C PHE A 182 13.58 -18.74 7.79
N GLU A 183 13.04 -18.52 8.97
CA GLU A 183 11.76 -19.08 9.41
C GLU A 183 10.60 -18.23 8.88
N ILE A 184 9.63 -18.88 8.26
CA ILE A 184 8.40 -18.23 7.79
C ILE A 184 7.46 -18.03 8.98
N ILE A 185 7.23 -16.79 9.37
CA ILE A 185 6.39 -16.45 10.53
C ILE A 185 5.06 -15.82 10.16
N GLY A 186 4.88 -15.39 8.92
CA GLY A 186 3.64 -14.76 8.48
C GLY A 186 3.47 -14.71 6.97
N ILE A 187 2.23 -14.47 6.54
CA ILE A 187 1.86 -14.26 5.14
C ILE A 187 0.93 -13.06 5.07
N LEU A 188 1.23 -12.12 4.16
CA LEU A 188 0.47 -10.90 3.95
C LEU A 188 -0.82 -11.18 3.18
N ASN A 189 -1.81 -10.30 3.35
CA ASN A 189 -2.99 -10.26 2.49
C ASN A 189 -2.64 -9.76 1.08
N ARG A 190 -3.52 -10.04 0.13
CA ARG A 190 -3.38 -9.59 -1.25
C ARG A 190 -3.55 -8.09 -1.38
N LYS A 191 -2.65 -7.43 -2.09
CA LYS A 191 -2.72 -6.01 -2.45
C LYS A 191 -3.01 -5.81 -3.94
N GLY A 192 -2.54 -6.70 -4.78
CA GLY A 192 -2.60 -6.58 -6.23
C GLY A 192 -1.55 -5.60 -6.80
N SER A 193 -1.27 -5.74 -8.08
CA SER A 193 -0.23 -4.96 -8.77
C SER A 193 -0.71 -3.62 -9.34
N ALA A 194 -1.75 -3.00 -8.79
CA ALA A 194 -2.32 -1.77 -9.33
C ALA A 194 -1.28 -0.64 -9.41
N GLY A 195 -0.67 -0.45 -10.57
CA GLY A 195 0.20 0.68 -10.90
C GLY A 195 1.65 0.59 -10.40
N SER A 196 2.10 -0.53 -9.83
CA SER A 196 3.48 -0.73 -9.41
C SER A 196 4.29 -1.45 -10.48
N PHE A 197 5.55 -1.01 -10.70
CA PHE A 197 6.51 -1.70 -11.57
C PHE A 197 6.93 -3.08 -11.02
N GLN A 198 6.64 -3.36 -9.76
CA GLN A 198 6.92 -4.63 -9.10
C GLN A 198 5.64 -5.12 -8.40
N ASN A 199 5.35 -6.42 -8.50
CA ASN A 199 4.20 -7.01 -7.84
C ASN A 199 4.46 -7.09 -6.31
N PRO A 200 3.75 -6.34 -5.49
CA PRO A 200 3.95 -6.36 -4.04
C PRO A 200 3.52 -7.69 -3.41
N ASP A 201 2.76 -8.51 -4.13
CA ASP A 201 2.32 -9.83 -3.66
C ASP A 201 3.39 -10.92 -3.85
N GLU A 202 4.48 -10.65 -4.62
CA GLU A 202 5.61 -11.55 -4.86
C GLU A 202 6.84 -11.24 -4.00
N GLN A 203 6.71 -10.39 -2.98
CA GLN A 203 7.83 -10.00 -2.11
C GLN A 203 7.94 -10.89 -0.88
N ILE A 204 9.15 -10.92 -0.30
CA ILE A 204 9.42 -11.54 1.00
C ILE A 204 10.02 -10.47 1.90
N LEU A 205 9.34 -10.17 3.00
CA LEU A 205 9.82 -9.22 4.00
C LEU A 205 10.72 -9.92 5.01
N ILE A 206 11.84 -9.31 5.33
CA ILE A 206 12.76 -9.73 6.39
C ILE A 206 13.13 -8.53 7.27
N PRO A 207 13.51 -8.71 8.54
CA PRO A 207 13.93 -7.63 9.42
C PRO A 207 15.09 -6.83 8.81
N LEU A 208 15.05 -5.50 8.96
CA LEU A 208 16.01 -4.57 8.34
C LEU A 208 17.45 -4.84 8.74
N GLU A 209 17.70 -5.04 10.03
CA GLU A 209 19.02 -5.31 10.54
C GLU A 209 19.57 -6.67 10.07
N THR A 210 18.68 -7.67 9.94
CA THR A 210 19.06 -8.96 9.35
C THR A 210 19.40 -8.81 7.88
N ALA A 211 18.60 -8.01 7.14
CA ALA A 211 18.86 -7.71 5.74
C ALA A 211 20.20 -6.99 5.56
N ARG A 212 20.44 -5.94 6.35
CA ARG A 212 21.66 -5.13 6.34
C ARG A 212 22.90 -5.98 6.52
N TYR A 213 22.94 -6.80 7.59
CA TYR A 213 24.18 -7.53 7.96
C TYR A 213 24.33 -8.91 7.29
N ARG A 214 23.23 -9.57 6.92
CA ARG A 214 23.29 -10.96 6.44
C ARG A 214 23.07 -11.10 4.93
N ILE A 215 22.23 -10.24 4.35
CA ILE A 215 21.81 -10.38 2.95
C ILE A 215 22.53 -9.37 2.04
N PHE A 216 22.49 -8.10 2.39
CA PHE A 216 22.99 -7.03 1.50
C PHE A 216 24.43 -6.59 1.84
N GLY A 217 24.86 -6.67 3.09
CA GLY A 217 26.18 -6.21 3.51
C GLY A 217 26.38 -4.71 3.32
N SER A 218 25.32 -3.91 3.36
CA SER A 218 25.30 -2.48 3.07
C SER A 218 24.20 -1.83 3.89
N ASP A 219 24.34 -0.55 4.18
CA ASP A 219 23.36 0.32 4.84
C ASP A 219 22.51 1.12 3.85
N ARG A 220 22.73 0.94 2.53
CA ARG A 220 22.04 1.69 1.48
C ARG A 220 20.61 1.23 1.30
N LEU A 221 19.70 2.19 1.35
CA LEU A 221 18.29 1.96 1.09
C LEU A 221 17.97 2.06 -0.41
N ARG A 222 17.05 1.24 -0.86
CA ARG A 222 16.45 1.33 -2.19
C ARG A 222 15.40 2.43 -2.24
N SER A 223 14.63 2.55 -1.18
CA SER A 223 13.59 3.54 -0.97
C SER A 223 13.31 3.72 0.52
N MET A 224 12.59 4.77 0.83
CA MET A 224 12.08 5.05 2.16
C MET A 224 10.64 5.52 2.02
N THR A 225 9.71 4.86 2.70
CA THR A 225 8.33 5.34 2.80
C THR A 225 8.16 6.10 4.09
N VAL A 226 7.60 7.29 3.99
CA VAL A 226 7.41 8.22 5.11
C VAL A 226 5.92 8.50 5.23
N LYS A 227 5.36 8.31 6.41
CA LYS A 227 3.97 8.66 6.74
C LYS A 227 3.95 10.03 7.39
N VAL A 228 3.30 10.98 6.73
CA VAL A 228 3.06 12.32 7.28
C VAL A 228 1.97 12.24 8.34
N ALA A 229 2.10 12.99 9.43
CA ALA A 229 1.13 13.01 10.52
C ALA A 229 -0.27 13.37 10.03
N GLU A 230 -1.28 12.82 10.68
CA GLU A 230 -2.68 13.03 10.30
C GLU A 230 -3.07 14.52 10.42
N GLY A 231 -3.77 15.04 9.43
CA GLY A 231 -4.16 16.46 9.39
C GLY A 231 -3.07 17.43 8.91
N VAL A 232 -1.85 16.95 8.63
CA VAL A 232 -0.76 17.77 8.08
C VAL A 232 -0.78 17.67 6.55
N PRO A 233 -0.73 18.80 5.82
CA PRO A 233 -0.55 18.78 4.36
C PRO A 233 0.77 18.07 3.97
N ILE A 234 0.72 17.27 2.93
CA ILE A 234 1.88 16.47 2.46
C ILE A 234 3.07 17.38 2.15
N GLU A 235 2.81 18.57 1.59
CA GLU A 235 3.84 19.57 1.26
C GLU A 235 4.63 20.03 2.49
N GLN A 236 3.96 20.18 3.64
CA GLN A 236 4.63 20.55 4.88
C GLN A 236 5.47 19.40 5.43
N GLY A 237 4.94 18.17 5.38
CA GLY A 237 5.70 16.97 5.72
C GLY A 237 6.94 16.81 4.83
N MET A 238 6.82 17.11 3.55
CA MET A 238 7.93 17.06 2.59
C MET A 238 9.02 18.10 2.92
N VAL A 239 8.64 19.33 3.28
CA VAL A 239 9.61 20.36 3.69
C VAL A 239 10.34 19.96 4.96
N ASP A 240 9.65 19.41 5.95
CA ASP A 240 10.24 18.95 7.21
C ASP A 240 11.22 17.80 6.99
N PHE A 241 10.82 16.82 6.18
CA PHE A 241 11.66 15.72 5.74
C PHE A 241 12.92 16.21 5.00
N GLU A 242 12.76 17.12 3.99
CA GLU A 242 13.90 17.67 3.26
C GLU A 242 14.88 18.41 4.18
N ARG A 243 14.38 19.16 5.16
CA ARG A 243 15.19 19.89 6.13
C ARG A 243 16.15 18.95 6.87
N VAL A 244 15.65 17.81 7.33
CA VAL A 244 16.47 16.81 8.05
C VAL A 244 17.49 16.19 7.11
N LEU A 245 17.08 15.72 5.91
CA LEU A 245 18.01 15.12 4.95
C LEU A 245 19.11 16.08 4.49
N ARG A 246 18.78 17.35 4.21
CA ARG A 246 19.77 18.36 3.83
C ARG A 246 20.81 18.57 4.93
N ARG A 247 20.38 18.52 6.18
CA ARG A 247 21.28 18.63 7.34
C ARG A 247 22.23 17.43 7.42
N GLU A 248 21.71 16.20 7.32
CA GLU A 248 22.52 14.98 7.41
C GLU A 248 23.54 14.89 6.26
N HIS A 249 23.11 15.21 5.06
CA HIS A 249 23.99 15.17 3.87
C HIS A 249 24.80 16.47 3.64
N LYS A 250 24.72 17.46 4.55
CA LYS A 250 25.42 18.77 4.44
C LYS A 250 25.22 19.46 3.08
N ILE A 251 24.03 19.30 2.50
CA ILE A 251 23.64 19.92 1.24
C ILE A 251 23.14 21.34 1.55
N ARG A 252 23.75 22.35 0.91
CA ARG A 252 23.38 23.77 1.02
C ARG A 252 22.30 24.14 0.02
#